data_9fe3fa08abc5eadc09765c3a3d98c2d7
#
_entry.id   9fe3fa08abc5eadc09765c3a3d98c2d7
#
_cell.length_a   1.000
_cell.length_b   1.000
_cell.length_c   1.000
_cell.angle_alpha   90.00
_cell.angle_beta   90.00
_cell.angle_gamma   90.00
#
_symmetry.space_group_name_H-M   'P 1'
#
loop_
_entity.id
_entity.type
_entity.pdbx_description
1 polymer ?
#
loop_
_entity_poly.entity_id
_entity_poly.type
_entity_poly.pdbx_seq_one_letter_code
_entity_poly.pdbx_strand_id
1 'polypeptide(L)'
;HEPGKKIVLGKKYKYGRKAIKLAIKDLVNHPSCRNFIATKLCRYLITDEPTPQMIAPVVKAWEQSDGFLPEVHKAAIKVAFEYNDKYRKFQNPENWWLTTINMSGSTYSYPVREKLIDSHPLGIKPFGEISDQAWFLKDLGCHPYRQKQPNGFSDLEKDWLSTELIIRRIMFAKTAFHKFSTQDMLDDNIHEKIIRNNFDNPDKILKIVSKAKTNEEKHIILFNLPEVLKA
;
A
#
# COMPACT_ATOMS: atom_id res chain seq x y z
N HIS A 1 32.76 1.03 -16.27
CA HIS A 1 33.34 1.27 -14.93
C HIS A 1 34.74 1.85 -15.10
N GLU A 2 34.90 3.12 -14.79
CA GLU A 2 36.22 3.80 -14.89
C GLU A 2 37.21 3.26 -13.87
N PRO A 3 38.46 2.98 -14.25
CA PRO A 3 39.51 2.59 -13.33
C PRO A 3 39.87 3.73 -12.37
N GLY A 4 40.51 3.38 -11.24
CA GLY A 4 41.03 4.33 -10.26
C GLY A 4 40.26 4.45 -8.96
N LYS A 5 40.82 5.20 -8.01
CA LYS A 5 40.22 5.49 -6.71
C LYS A 5 39.02 6.40 -6.88
N LYS A 6 37.94 6.14 -6.10
CA LYS A 6 36.74 6.97 -6.07
C LYS A 6 36.59 7.66 -4.72
N ILE A 7 36.02 8.85 -4.74
CA ILE A 7 35.70 9.59 -3.51
C ILE A 7 34.17 9.71 -3.47
N VAL A 8 33.56 9.21 -2.38
CA VAL A 8 32.10 9.33 -2.14
C VAL A 8 31.93 9.91 -0.73
N LEU A 9 31.22 11.02 -0.63
CA LEU A 9 31.01 11.76 0.63
C LEU A 9 32.33 12.00 1.41
N GLY A 10 33.38 12.44 0.72
CA GLY A 10 34.70 12.71 1.31
C GLY A 10 35.55 11.48 1.65
N LYS A 11 35.00 10.26 1.58
CA LYS A 11 35.73 9.02 1.86
C LYS A 11 36.30 8.43 0.58
N LYS A 12 37.58 8.00 0.64
CA LYS A 12 38.29 7.39 -0.49
C LYS A 12 38.08 5.87 -0.50
N TYR A 13 37.70 5.34 -1.64
CA TYR A 13 37.56 3.91 -1.88
C TYR A 13 38.58 3.41 -2.90
N LYS A 14 39.17 2.24 -2.63
CA LYS A 14 40.08 1.60 -3.57
C LYS A 14 39.30 1.11 -4.81
N TYR A 15 40.02 0.75 -5.85
CA TYR A 15 39.46 0.22 -7.08
C TYR A 15 38.84 -1.19 -6.89
N GLY A 16 37.78 -1.50 -7.67
CA GLY A 16 37.23 -2.85 -7.84
C GLY A 16 35.94 -3.14 -7.04
N ARG A 17 35.41 -4.36 -7.19
CA ARG A 17 34.12 -4.78 -6.60
C ARG A 17 34.06 -4.65 -5.07
N LYS A 18 35.20 -4.87 -4.38
CA LYS A 18 35.26 -4.69 -2.92
C LYS A 18 35.00 -3.24 -2.50
N ALA A 19 35.48 -2.27 -3.30
CA ALA A 19 35.25 -0.86 -3.03
C ALA A 19 33.78 -0.48 -3.13
N ILE A 20 33.04 -1.04 -4.10
CA ILE A 20 31.58 -0.82 -4.25
C ILE A 20 30.85 -1.34 -3.01
N LYS A 21 31.17 -2.57 -2.56
CA LYS A 21 30.52 -3.14 -1.36
C LYS A 21 30.77 -2.30 -0.10
N LEU A 22 32.01 -1.80 0.06
CA LEU A 22 32.35 -0.93 1.20
C LEU A 22 31.61 0.42 1.11
N ALA A 23 31.54 1.03 -0.07
CA ALA A 23 30.81 2.27 -0.27
C ALA A 23 29.31 2.09 0.02
N ILE A 24 28.70 1.00 -0.45
CA ILE A 24 27.29 0.69 -0.14
C ILE A 24 27.10 0.51 1.36
N LYS A 25 27.97 -0.24 2.04
CA LYS A 25 27.88 -0.42 3.49
C LYS A 25 27.97 0.91 4.25
N ASP A 26 28.89 1.78 3.85
CA ASP A 26 29.04 3.09 4.47
C ASP A 26 27.82 3.99 4.21
N LEU A 27 27.23 3.96 3.01
CA LEU A 27 26.03 4.70 2.67
C LEU A 27 24.80 4.21 3.44
N VAL A 28 24.62 2.90 3.55
CA VAL A 28 23.51 2.30 4.33
C VAL A 28 23.60 2.68 5.80
N ASN A 29 24.81 2.74 6.36
CA ASN A 29 25.04 3.11 7.76
C ASN A 29 25.18 4.62 7.98
N HIS A 30 25.04 5.43 6.93
CA HIS A 30 25.08 6.87 7.08
C HIS A 30 23.85 7.40 7.85
N PRO A 31 24.01 8.31 8.84
CA PRO A 31 22.90 8.82 9.64
C PRO A 31 21.73 9.37 8.81
N SER A 32 22.02 10.06 7.70
CA SER A 32 20.99 10.59 6.81
C SER A 32 20.19 9.47 6.11
N CYS A 33 20.82 8.34 5.76
CA CYS A 33 20.12 7.20 5.17
C CYS A 33 19.15 6.58 6.18
N ARG A 34 19.61 6.34 7.40
CA ARG A 34 18.79 5.78 8.48
C ARG A 34 17.58 6.68 8.79
N ASN A 35 17.80 7.98 8.97
CA ASN A 35 16.74 8.95 9.18
C ASN A 35 15.76 9.01 8.01
N PHE A 36 16.25 9.02 6.80
CA PHE A 36 15.41 9.06 5.60
C PHE A 36 14.49 7.83 5.53
N ILE A 37 15.03 6.63 5.68
CA ILE A 37 14.24 5.39 5.63
C ILE A 37 13.27 5.30 6.81
N ALA A 38 13.70 5.62 8.02
CA ALA A 38 12.81 5.65 9.19
C ALA A 38 11.67 6.64 9.00
N THR A 39 11.94 7.84 8.48
CA THR A 39 10.92 8.83 8.14
C THR A 39 9.95 8.29 7.08
N LYS A 40 10.44 7.62 6.04
CA LYS A 40 9.61 7.01 5.00
C LYS A 40 8.69 5.93 5.55
N LEU A 41 9.19 5.07 6.44
CA LEU A 41 8.39 4.04 7.10
C LEU A 41 7.30 4.65 7.98
N CYS A 42 7.63 5.63 8.82
CA CYS A 42 6.65 6.33 9.64
C CYS A 42 5.64 7.12 8.79
N ARG A 43 6.09 7.72 7.69
CA ARG A 43 5.21 8.42 6.75
C ARG A 43 4.23 7.47 6.08
N TYR A 44 4.69 6.32 5.69
CA TYR A 44 3.82 5.31 5.06
C TYR A 44 2.77 4.76 6.03
N LEU A 45 3.18 4.45 7.27
CA LEU A 45 2.35 3.73 8.23
C LEU A 45 1.48 4.64 9.12
N ILE A 46 1.87 5.91 9.36
CA ILE A 46 1.26 6.71 10.43
C ILE A 46 0.68 8.02 9.92
N THR A 47 1.51 8.90 9.38
CA THR A 47 1.12 10.28 8.97
C THR A 47 2.08 10.85 7.95
N ASP A 48 1.62 11.78 7.12
CA ASP A 48 2.46 12.45 6.12
C ASP A 48 3.63 13.23 6.73
N GLU A 49 3.48 13.71 7.96
CA GLU A 49 4.48 14.48 8.69
C GLU A 49 4.83 13.81 10.04
N PRO A 50 5.62 12.72 10.02
CA PRO A 50 5.98 12.05 11.25
C PRO A 50 6.88 12.91 12.12
N THR A 51 6.58 12.93 13.42
CA THR A 51 7.37 13.69 14.40
C THR A 51 8.69 13.00 14.73
N PRO A 52 9.67 13.72 15.26
CA PRO A 52 10.94 13.12 15.75
C PRO A 52 10.73 11.97 16.74
N GLN A 53 9.69 12.04 17.58
CA GLN A 53 9.34 10.99 18.54
C GLN A 53 8.91 9.69 17.89
N MET A 54 8.26 9.75 16.71
CA MET A 54 7.88 8.57 15.93
C MET A 54 9.09 7.97 15.21
N ILE A 55 10.01 8.80 14.74
CA ILE A 55 11.17 8.39 13.94
C ILE A 55 12.28 7.78 14.80
N ALA A 56 12.53 8.34 15.99
CA ALA A 56 13.64 7.96 16.85
C ALA A 56 13.69 6.46 17.21
N PRO A 57 12.59 5.78 17.59
CA PRO A 57 12.61 4.34 17.88
C PRO A 57 13.04 3.50 16.68
N VAL A 58 12.66 3.89 15.46
CA VAL A 58 12.99 3.18 14.21
C VAL A 58 14.46 3.34 13.88
N VAL A 59 15.00 4.56 14.04
CA VAL A 59 16.44 4.84 13.89
C VAL A 59 17.26 4.04 14.90
N LYS A 60 16.82 4.03 16.17
CA LYS A 60 17.45 3.25 17.23
C LYS A 60 17.51 1.75 16.92
N ALA A 61 16.41 1.19 16.42
CA ALA A 61 16.35 -0.20 16.00
C ALA A 61 17.34 -0.49 14.86
N TRP A 62 17.47 0.44 13.91
CA TRP A 62 18.47 0.33 12.84
C TRP A 62 19.90 0.28 13.40
N GLU A 63 20.24 1.18 14.32
CA GLU A 63 21.55 1.26 14.94
C GLU A 63 21.90 -0.01 15.75
N GLN A 64 20.95 -0.51 16.51
CA GLN A 64 21.11 -1.68 17.36
C GLN A 64 21.23 -3.00 16.57
N SER A 65 20.63 -3.06 15.39
CA SER A 65 20.60 -4.26 14.55
C SER A 65 21.56 -4.22 13.35
N ASP A 66 22.44 -3.21 13.26
CA ASP A 66 23.30 -2.95 12.07
C ASP A 66 22.49 -2.93 10.76
N GLY A 67 21.28 -2.37 10.80
CA GLY A 67 20.40 -2.25 9.66
C GLY A 67 19.63 -3.51 9.28
N PHE A 68 19.47 -4.46 10.19
CA PHE A 68 18.67 -5.66 9.94
C PHE A 68 17.19 -5.29 9.78
N LEU A 69 16.70 -5.30 8.53
CA LEU A 69 15.38 -4.76 8.17
C LEU A 69 14.20 -5.36 8.96
N PRO A 70 14.15 -6.65 9.30
CA PRO A 70 13.06 -7.18 10.13
C PRO A 70 12.89 -6.46 11.47
N GLU A 71 13.99 -6.12 12.16
CA GLU A 71 13.93 -5.37 13.42
C GLU A 71 13.53 -3.90 13.21
N VAL A 72 13.99 -3.30 12.12
CA VAL A 72 13.60 -1.94 11.73
C VAL A 72 12.09 -1.87 11.43
N HIS A 73 11.57 -2.81 10.65
CA HIS A 73 10.13 -2.88 10.33
C HIS A 73 9.30 -3.15 11.58
N LYS A 74 9.74 -4.07 12.44
CA LYS A 74 9.06 -4.37 13.71
C LYS A 74 8.96 -3.11 14.59
N ALA A 75 10.03 -2.31 14.68
CA ALA A 75 9.99 -1.05 15.40
C ALA A 75 9.02 -0.05 14.77
N ALA A 76 9.00 0.08 13.45
CA ALA A 76 8.08 0.97 12.75
C ALA A 76 6.62 0.57 12.96
N ILE A 77 6.31 -0.73 12.88
CA ILE A 77 4.97 -1.27 13.13
C ILE A 77 4.55 -1.00 14.58
N LYS A 78 5.46 -1.21 15.55
CA LYS A 78 5.17 -0.93 16.96
C LYS A 78 4.81 0.52 17.18
N VAL A 79 5.58 1.45 16.60
CA VAL A 79 5.27 2.89 16.66
C VAL A 79 3.91 3.17 16.00
N ALA A 80 3.60 2.56 14.86
CA ALA A 80 2.32 2.74 14.20
C ALA A 80 1.14 2.33 15.11
N PHE A 81 1.23 1.21 15.82
CA PHE A 81 0.23 0.81 16.81
C PHE A 81 0.09 1.79 17.97
N GLU A 82 1.19 2.38 18.45
CA GLU A 82 1.16 3.37 19.56
C GLU A 82 0.44 4.67 19.15
N TYR A 83 0.38 4.97 17.87
CA TYR A 83 -0.23 6.20 17.34
C TYR A 83 -1.53 5.97 16.56
N ASN A 84 -2.01 4.73 16.44
CA ASN A 84 -3.19 4.36 15.65
C ASN A 84 -4.46 5.16 16.01
N ASP A 85 -4.68 5.45 17.29
CA ASP A 85 -5.87 6.20 17.73
C ASP A 85 -5.80 7.70 17.40
N LYS A 86 -4.61 8.22 17.13
CA LYS A 86 -4.39 9.66 16.89
C LYS A 86 -4.33 10.03 15.43
N TYR A 87 -3.86 9.12 14.59
CA TYR A 87 -3.61 9.37 13.18
C TYR A 87 -4.27 8.30 12.34
N ARG A 88 -5.14 8.74 11.45
CA ARG A 88 -5.74 7.89 10.42
C ARG A 88 -5.40 8.47 9.07
N LYS A 89 -4.56 7.77 8.35
CA LYS A 89 -4.06 8.21 7.06
C LYS A 89 -5.02 7.81 5.94
N PHE A 90 -5.22 8.72 4.98
CA PHE A 90 -5.97 8.38 3.77
C PHE A 90 -5.22 7.31 2.99
N GLN A 91 -5.88 6.21 2.72
CA GLN A 91 -5.28 5.04 2.09
C GLN A 91 -4.91 5.32 0.64
N ASN A 92 -3.71 4.86 0.23
CA ASN A 92 -3.39 4.74 -1.18
C ASN A 92 -4.33 3.73 -1.86
N PRO A 93 -4.40 3.71 -3.20
CA PRO A 93 -5.32 2.82 -3.92
C PRO A 93 -5.13 1.32 -3.61
N GLU A 94 -3.91 0.88 -3.42
CA GLU A 94 -3.59 -0.53 -3.14
C GLU A 94 -4.09 -0.94 -1.75
N ASN A 95 -3.80 -0.16 -0.73
CA ASN A 95 -4.25 -0.43 0.64
C ASN A 95 -5.78 -0.37 0.73
N TRP A 96 -6.41 0.64 0.13
CA TRP A 96 -7.85 0.74 0.09
C TRP A 96 -8.50 -0.46 -0.61
N TRP A 97 -7.94 -0.90 -1.72
CA TRP A 97 -8.41 -2.07 -2.45
C TRP A 97 -8.30 -3.36 -1.60
N LEU A 98 -7.15 -3.57 -0.93
CA LEU A 98 -6.96 -4.71 -0.02
C LEU A 98 -7.94 -4.66 1.16
N THR A 99 -8.17 -3.48 1.71
CA THR A 99 -9.16 -3.28 2.78
C THR A 99 -10.56 -3.66 2.31
N THR A 100 -10.99 -3.21 1.13
CA THR A 100 -12.32 -3.52 0.60
C THR A 100 -12.51 -5.02 0.35
N ILE A 101 -11.47 -5.72 -0.14
CA ILE A 101 -11.50 -7.17 -0.32
C ILE A 101 -11.62 -7.90 1.01
N ASN A 102 -10.76 -7.56 1.96
CA ASN A 102 -10.75 -8.20 3.27
C ASN A 102 -12.09 -8.01 4.00
N MET A 103 -12.65 -6.80 3.94
CA MET A 103 -13.96 -6.50 4.57
C MET A 103 -15.11 -7.26 3.90
N SER A 104 -15.09 -7.38 2.57
CA SER A 104 -16.15 -8.07 1.83
C SER A 104 -16.07 -9.59 1.95
N GLY A 105 -14.97 -10.14 2.47
CA GLY A 105 -14.72 -11.58 2.48
C GLY A 105 -14.55 -12.18 1.08
N SER A 106 -14.36 -11.32 0.07
CA SER A 106 -14.22 -11.76 -1.30
C SER A 106 -12.89 -12.49 -1.50
N THR A 107 -12.96 -13.71 -1.94
CA THR A 107 -11.78 -14.47 -2.39
C THR A 107 -11.56 -14.20 -3.86
N TYR A 108 -10.49 -13.50 -4.19
CA TYR A 108 -10.05 -13.42 -5.58
C TYR A 108 -9.42 -14.74 -5.99
N SER A 109 -10.22 -15.66 -6.52
CA SER A 109 -9.67 -16.76 -7.29
C SER A 109 -9.31 -16.24 -8.68
N TYR A 110 -8.01 -16.13 -8.96
CA TYR A 110 -7.57 -15.98 -10.34
C TYR A 110 -7.94 -17.23 -11.12
N PRO A 111 -8.64 -17.11 -12.23
CA PRO A 111 -8.39 -18.06 -13.29
C PRO A 111 -6.94 -17.81 -13.72
N VAL A 112 -6.00 -18.57 -13.18
CA VAL A 112 -4.70 -18.72 -13.81
C VAL A 112 -5.04 -19.15 -15.24
N ARG A 113 -4.84 -18.28 -16.20
CA ARG A 113 -4.95 -18.65 -17.59
C ARG A 113 -3.77 -19.56 -17.92
N GLU A 114 -3.85 -20.81 -17.49
CA GLU A 114 -2.84 -21.85 -17.76
C GLU A 114 -2.53 -21.95 -19.27
N LYS A 115 -3.50 -21.65 -20.13
CA LYS A 115 -3.34 -21.68 -21.60
C LYS A 115 -2.34 -20.65 -22.17
N LEU A 116 -1.88 -19.67 -21.41
CA LEU A 116 -0.95 -18.65 -21.91
C LEU A 116 0.52 -18.95 -21.59
N ILE A 117 0.78 -19.84 -20.63
CA ILE A 117 2.13 -20.28 -20.30
C ILE A 117 2.65 -21.23 -21.39
N ASP A 118 1.78 -22.05 -21.96
CA ASP A 118 2.13 -23.06 -22.98
C ASP A 118 2.33 -22.47 -24.39
N SER A 119 1.93 -21.24 -24.65
CA SER A 119 1.99 -20.64 -25.98
C SER A 119 3.27 -19.84 -26.29
N HIS A 120 4.13 -19.59 -25.28
CA HIS A 120 5.36 -18.85 -25.51
C HIS A 120 6.57 -19.79 -25.61
N PRO A 121 7.35 -19.74 -26.71
CA PRO A 121 8.46 -20.68 -26.97
C PRO A 121 9.55 -20.70 -25.89
N LEU A 122 9.63 -19.67 -25.04
CA LEU A 122 10.61 -19.54 -23.97
C LEU A 122 9.98 -19.63 -22.56
N GLY A 123 8.69 -20.00 -22.43
CA GLY A 123 8.00 -20.03 -21.11
C GLY A 123 7.93 -18.68 -20.41
N ILE A 124 8.28 -17.60 -21.07
CA ILE A 124 8.27 -16.23 -20.50
C ILE A 124 6.89 -15.66 -20.78
N LYS A 125 6.13 -15.30 -19.74
CA LYS A 125 4.88 -14.54 -19.90
C LYS A 125 5.18 -13.26 -20.69
N PRO A 126 4.45 -12.99 -21.79
CA PRO A 126 4.63 -11.74 -22.50
C PRO A 126 4.46 -10.59 -21.52
N PHE A 127 5.39 -9.64 -21.55
CA PHE A 127 5.34 -8.39 -20.82
C PHE A 127 4.12 -7.61 -21.35
N GLY A 128 2.94 -7.87 -20.79
CA GLY A 128 1.73 -7.20 -21.27
C GLY A 128 0.41 -7.79 -20.81
N GLU A 129 0.34 -9.00 -20.33
CA GLU A 129 -0.87 -9.49 -19.68
C GLU A 129 -0.91 -9.02 -18.23
N ILE A 130 -1.53 -7.88 -18.07
CA ILE A 130 -1.83 -7.27 -16.79
C ILE A 130 -2.93 -8.13 -16.18
N SER A 131 -2.70 -8.66 -14.98
CA SER A 131 -3.76 -9.29 -14.18
C SER A 131 -4.93 -8.32 -14.00
N ASP A 132 -6.15 -8.82 -13.84
CA ASP A 132 -7.32 -7.97 -13.57
C ASP A 132 -7.08 -6.99 -12.43
N GLN A 133 -6.29 -7.39 -11.41
CA GLN A 133 -5.89 -6.52 -10.30
C GLN A 133 -5.01 -5.35 -10.74
N ALA A 134 -4.06 -5.59 -11.64
CA ALA A 134 -3.22 -4.51 -12.15
C ALA A 134 -4.04 -3.52 -13.01
N TRP A 135 -5.11 -3.98 -13.68
CA TRP A 135 -6.05 -3.10 -14.35
C TRP A 135 -6.82 -2.23 -13.35
N PHE A 136 -7.33 -2.82 -12.27
CA PHE A 136 -8.02 -2.05 -11.24
C PHE A 136 -7.12 -1.01 -10.59
N LEU A 137 -5.89 -1.40 -10.22
CA LEU A 137 -4.92 -0.46 -9.67
C LEU A 137 -4.51 0.61 -10.68
N LYS A 138 -4.44 0.29 -11.97
CA LYS A 138 -4.23 1.28 -13.04
C LYS A 138 -5.36 2.30 -13.07
N ASP A 139 -6.61 1.84 -13.03
CA ASP A 139 -7.79 2.72 -13.06
C ASP A 139 -7.87 3.58 -11.81
N LEU A 140 -7.39 3.07 -10.67
CA LEU A 140 -7.24 3.82 -9.43
C LEU A 140 -6.01 4.75 -9.40
N GLY A 141 -5.23 4.81 -10.48
CA GLY A 141 -4.05 5.67 -10.59
C GLY A 141 -2.74 5.06 -10.05
N CYS A 142 -2.76 3.79 -9.65
CA CYS A 142 -1.62 3.09 -9.05
C CYS A 142 -1.23 1.85 -9.85
N HIS A 143 -0.83 2.03 -11.13
CA HIS A 143 -0.45 0.90 -11.98
C HIS A 143 0.85 0.25 -11.50
N PRO A 144 0.84 -1.02 -11.02
CA PRO A 144 2.03 -1.69 -10.53
C PRO A 144 3.16 -1.69 -11.56
N TYR A 145 4.39 -1.45 -11.10
CA TYR A 145 5.62 -1.45 -11.92
C TYR A 145 5.64 -0.48 -13.11
N ARG A 146 4.69 0.48 -13.17
CA ARG A 146 4.60 1.48 -14.24
C ARG A 146 4.72 2.91 -13.72
N GLN A 147 5.46 3.11 -12.66
CA GLN A 147 5.81 4.43 -12.15
C GLN A 147 6.65 5.19 -13.19
N LYS A 148 6.32 6.44 -13.42
CA LYS A 148 7.07 7.30 -14.34
C LYS A 148 8.45 7.68 -13.79
N GLN A 149 8.61 7.66 -12.47
CA GLN A 149 9.82 8.05 -11.76
C GLN A 149 10.35 6.92 -10.89
N PRO A 150 11.66 6.83 -10.65
CA PRO A 150 12.27 5.75 -9.89
C PRO A 150 11.98 5.77 -8.39
N ASN A 151 11.39 6.84 -7.87
CA ASN A 151 11.01 7.00 -6.47
C ASN A 151 9.69 6.29 -6.09
N GLY A 152 9.04 5.63 -7.05
CA GLY A 152 7.78 4.93 -6.82
C GLY A 152 6.54 5.84 -6.81
N PHE A 153 5.43 5.31 -6.33
CA PHE A 153 4.22 6.08 -6.08
C PHE A 153 4.35 6.92 -4.80
N SER A 154 3.58 7.99 -4.74
CA SER A 154 3.60 8.86 -3.57
C SER A 154 3.06 8.13 -2.32
N ASP A 155 3.70 8.38 -1.19
CA ASP A 155 3.26 7.96 0.13
C ASP A 155 2.51 9.10 0.88
N LEU A 156 2.25 10.22 0.20
CA LEU A 156 1.54 11.36 0.77
C LEU A 156 0.03 11.28 0.50
N GLU A 157 -0.76 11.50 1.53
CA GLU A 157 -2.23 11.51 1.48
C GLU A 157 -2.76 12.49 0.42
N LYS A 158 -2.20 13.69 0.37
CA LYS A 158 -2.62 14.75 -0.55
C LYS A 158 -2.60 14.35 -2.02
N ASP A 159 -1.70 13.46 -2.41
CA ASP A 159 -1.55 13.02 -3.80
C ASP A 159 -2.65 12.02 -4.21
N TRP A 160 -3.38 11.47 -3.24
CA TRP A 160 -4.47 10.51 -3.42
C TRP A 160 -5.86 11.10 -3.18
N LEU A 161 -5.94 12.35 -2.70
CA LEU A 161 -7.19 13.06 -2.35
C LEU A 161 -7.80 13.88 -3.49
N SER A 162 -7.35 13.72 -4.73
CA SER A 162 -7.95 14.45 -5.85
C SER A 162 -9.39 13.99 -6.12
N THR A 163 -10.23 14.91 -6.55
CA THR A 163 -11.64 14.62 -6.93
C THR A 163 -11.73 13.48 -7.94
N GLU A 164 -10.83 13.47 -8.92
CA GLU A 164 -10.77 12.41 -9.93
C GLU A 164 -10.53 11.03 -9.30
N LEU A 165 -9.57 10.91 -8.38
CA LEU A 165 -9.24 9.64 -7.75
C LEU A 165 -10.34 9.16 -6.80
N ILE A 166 -11.09 10.06 -6.16
CA ILE A 166 -12.27 9.72 -5.38
C ILE A 166 -13.39 9.18 -6.29
N ILE A 167 -13.67 9.85 -7.41
CA ILE A 167 -14.64 9.36 -8.39
C ILE A 167 -14.25 7.98 -8.91
N ARG A 168 -12.98 7.74 -9.18
CA ARG A 168 -12.48 6.43 -9.61
C ARG A 168 -12.72 5.34 -8.56
N ARG A 169 -12.59 5.64 -7.26
CA ARG A 169 -12.94 4.70 -6.18
C ARG A 169 -14.44 4.38 -6.14
N ILE A 170 -15.29 5.39 -6.32
CA ILE A 170 -16.74 5.20 -6.42
C ILE A 170 -17.09 4.30 -7.61
N MET A 171 -16.52 4.57 -8.77
CA MET A 171 -16.73 3.76 -9.97
C MET A 171 -16.19 2.33 -9.81
N PHE A 172 -15.04 2.18 -9.12
CA PHE A 172 -14.50 0.87 -8.79
C PHE A 172 -15.44 0.10 -7.88
N ALA A 173 -15.93 0.70 -6.78
CA ALA A 173 -16.87 0.05 -5.87
C ALA A 173 -18.13 -0.44 -6.60
N LYS A 174 -18.66 0.36 -7.54
CA LYS A 174 -19.77 -0.03 -8.40
C LYS A 174 -19.41 -1.24 -9.28
N THR A 175 -18.27 -1.20 -9.97
CA THR A 175 -17.80 -2.27 -10.84
C THR A 175 -17.53 -3.56 -10.03
N ALA A 176 -16.95 -3.41 -8.84
CA ALA A 176 -16.69 -4.52 -7.94
C ALA A 176 -17.97 -5.21 -7.51
N PHE A 177 -19.02 -4.46 -7.17
CA PHE A 177 -20.31 -5.03 -6.84
C PHE A 177 -20.85 -5.93 -7.96
N HIS A 178 -20.77 -5.50 -9.22
CA HIS A 178 -21.27 -6.29 -10.36
C HIS A 178 -20.37 -7.47 -10.75
N LYS A 179 -19.05 -7.33 -10.60
CA LYS A 179 -18.12 -8.38 -11.01
C LYS A 179 -17.89 -9.46 -9.96
N PHE A 180 -17.98 -9.07 -8.70
CA PHE A 180 -17.64 -9.93 -7.54
C PHE A 180 -18.85 -10.31 -6.72
N SER A 181 -20.06 -9.91 -7.14
CA SER A 181 -21.29 -10.41 -6.57
C SER A 181 -21.42 -11.90 -6.90
N THR A 182 -20.74 -12.72 -6.12
CA THR A 182 -21.04 -14.15 -5.99
C THR A 182 -22.44 -14.29 -5.39
N GLN A 183 -23.01 -15.49 -5.45
CA GLN A 183 -24.33 -15.74 -4.86
C GLN A 183 -24.45 -15.23 -3.41
N ASP A 184 -23.35 -15.21 -2.66
CA ASP A 184 -23.32 -14.70 -1.28
C ASP A 184 -23.49 -13.16 -1.18
N MET A 185 -23.11 -12.41 -2.21
CA MET A 185 -23.31 -10.94 -2.24
C MET A 185 -24.74 -10.53 -2.66
N LEU A 186 -25.56 -11.49 -3.08
CA LEU A 186 -26.99 -11.29 -3.30
C LEU A 186 -27.80 -11.42 -2.00
N ASP A 187 -27.17 -11.85 -0.89
CA ASP A 187 -27.78 -11.83 0.43
C ASP A 187 -28.06 -10.36 0.84
N ASP A 188 -29.30 -10.01 1.04
CA ASP A 188 -29.73 -8.68 1.46
C ASP A 188 -29.06 -8.20 2.76
N ASN A 189 -28.54 -9.13 3.56
CA ASN A 189 -27.89 -8.86 4.84
C ASN A 189 -26.36 -8.78 4.74
N ILE A 190 -25.76 -8.95 3.57
CA ILE A 190 -24.28 -8.99 3.45
C ILE A 190 -23.63 -7.70 3.97
N HIS A 191 -24.21 -6.54 3.66
CA HIS A 191 -23.68 -5.26 4.12
C HIS A 191 -23.77 -5.11 5.65
N GLU A 192 -24.84 -5.60 6.26
CA GLU A 192 -24.94 -5.62 7.71
C GLU A 192 -23.89 -6.51 8.35
N LYS A 193 -23.65 -7.70 7.81
CA LYS A 193 -22.58 -8.61 8.29
C LYS A 193 -21.20 -7.96 8.18
N ILE A 194 -20.90 -7.34 7.02
CA ILE A 194 -19.64 -6.63 6.83
C ILE A 194 -19.50 -5.51 7.87
N ILE A 195 -20.53 -4.70 8.09
CA ILE A 195 -20.50 -3.58 9.02
C ILE A 195 -20.29 -4.07 10.46
N ARG A 196 -21.02 -5.06 10.90
CA ARG A 196 -20.90 -5.59 12.28
C ARG A 196 -19.55 -6.22 12.57
N ASN A 197 -18.90 -6.80 11.55
CA ASN A 197 -17.62 -7.48 11.72
C ASN A 197 -16.40 -6.53 11.63
N ASN A 198 -16.55 -5.35 11.03
CA ASN A 198 -15.39 -4.50 10.69
C ASN A 198 -15.39 -3.10 11.31
N PHE A 199 -16.47 -2.70 12.01
CA PHE A 199 -16.55 -1.36 12.58
C PHE A 199 -16.81 -1.38 14.09
N ASP A 200 -16.12 -0.52 14.82
CA ASP A 200 -16.27 -0.36 16.26
C ASP A 200 -17.67 0.18 16.65
N ASN A 201 -18.27 0.98 15.77
CA ASN A 201 -19.61 1.53 15.97
C ASN A 201 -20.53 1.16 14.79
N PRO A 202 -20.96 -0.11 14.70
CA PRO A 202 -21.74 -0.62 13.58
C PRO A 202 -23.08 0.08 13.42
N ASP A 203 -23.77 0.47 14.49
CA ASP A 203 -25.10 1.06 14.41
C ASP A 203 -25.07 2.46 13.75
N LYS A 204 -24.02 3.23 13.99
CA LYS A 204 -23.79 4.50 13.28
C LYS A 204 -23.66 4.28 11.78
N ILE A 205 -22.86 3.30 11.38
CA ILE A 205 -22.61 2.98 9.97
C ILE A 205 -23.86 2.41 9.31
N LEU A 206 -24.58 1.51 9.97
CA LEU A 206 -25.85 0.97 9.51
C LEU A 206 -26.86 2.09 9.21
N LYS A 207 -26.97 3.08 10.10
CA LYS A 207 -27.87 4.23 9.91
C LYS A 207 -27.49 5.06 8.67
N ILE A 208 -26.22 5.11 8.29
CA ILE A 208 -25.76 5.80 7.07
C ILE A 208 -26.10 4.96 5.84
N VAL A 209 -25.71 3.70 5.85
CA VAL A 209 -25.83 2.78 4.70
C VAL A 209 -27.30 2.44 4.41
N SER A 210 -28.16 2.36 5.44
CA SER A 210 -29.60 2.08 5.28
C SER A 210 -30.38 3.17 4.53
N LYS A 211 -29.80 4.35 4.31
CA LYS A 211 -30.40 5.41 3.48
C LYS A 211 -30.35 5.08 1.98
N ALA A 212 -29.50 4.16 1.59
CA ALA A 212 -29.40 3.68 0.22
C ALA A 212 -30.60 2.80 -0.14
N LYS A 213 -31.08 2.93 -1.38
CA LYS A 213 -32.26 2.21 -1.88
C LYS A 213 -31.93 0.84 -2.44
N THR A 214 -30.71 0.66 -2.94
CA THR A 214 -30.26 -0.59 -3.58
C THR A 214 -29.03 -1.16 -2.89
N ASN A 215 -28.79 -2.45 -3.06
CA ASN A 215 -27.59 -3.09 -2.55
C ASN A 215 -26.32 -2.55 -3.23
N GLU A 216 -26.39 -2.15 -4.50
CA GLU A 216 -25.29 -1.46 -5.19
C GLU A 216 -24.96 -0.13 -4.51
N GLU A 217 -25.96 0.69 -4.20
CA GLU A 217 -25.75 1.96 -3.49
C GLU A 217 -25.17 1.74 -2.09
N LYS A 218 -25.68 0.74 -1.34
CA LYS A 218 -25.15 0.38 -0.03
C LYS A 218 -23.67 0.02 -0.13
N HIS A 219 -23.29 -0.76 -1.13
CA HIS A 219 -21.91 -1.17 -1.38
C HIS A 219 -21.00 0.03 -1.69
N ILE A 220 -21.45 0.91 -2.61
CA ILE A 220 -20.72 2.12 -2.96
C ILE A 220 -20.50 3.01 -1.72
N ILE A 221 -21.56 3.25 -0.95
CA ILE A 221 -21.48 4.08 0.27
C ILE A 221 -20.51 3.44 1.26
N LEU A 222 -20.67 2.16 1.56
CA LEU A 222 -19.88 1.44 2.56
C LEU A 222 -18.37 1.55 2.29
N PHE A 223 -17.94 1.25 1.07
CA PHE A 223 -16.51 1.25 0.72
C PHE A 223 -15.91 2.64 0.46
N ASN A 224 -16.74 3.68 0.43
CA ASN A 224 -16.29 5.07 0.34
C ASN A 224 -16.53 5.88 1.62
N LEU A 225 -16.87 5.24 2.74
CA LEU A 225 -16.93 5.90 4.03
C LEU A 225 -15.56 6.43 4.46
N PRO A 226 -15.50 7.56 5.18
CA PRO A 226 -14.26 8.07 5.74
C PRO A 226 -13.51 7.02 6.59
N GLU A 227 -14.23 6.18 7.32
CA GLU A 227 -13.71 5.10 8.14
C GLU A 227 -13.02 4.01 7.32
N VAL A 228 -13.36 3.84 6.04
CA VAL A 228 -12.73 2.89 5.09
C VAL A 228 -11.66 3.58 4.25
N LEU A 229 -11.83 4.87 3.96
CA LEU A 229 -10.86 5.64 3.19
C LEU A 229 -9.63 6.02 4.02
N LYS A 230 -9.77 6.06 5.35
CA LYS A 230 -8.71 6.38 6.31
C LYS A 230 -8.53 5.22 7.27
N ALA A 231 -7.36 4.61 7.26
CA ALA A 231 -6.95 3.55 8.17
C ALA A 231 -5.73 3.96 8.97
#